data_1fd76a28f3265ea3cd36a5b879c8e150
#
_entry.id   1fd76a28f3265ea3cd36a5b879c8e150
#
_cell.length_a   1.000
_cell.length_b   1.000
_cell.length_c   1.000
_cell.angle_alpha   90.00
_cell.angle_beta   90.00
_cell.angle_gamma   90.00
#
_symmetry.space_group_name_H-M   'P 1'
#
loop_
_entity.id
_entity.type
_entity.pdbx_description
1 polymer ?
#
loop_
_entity_poly.entity_id
_entity_poly.type
_entity_poly.pdbx_seq_one_letter_code
_entity_poly.pdbx_strand_id
1 'polypeptide(L)'
;MKINLWLAPFLLLMWSLPFRASGLEQKRVDIAEFGAMANDAKDDSKALAKAAQYCRDNPGTVLVFSPGAYILKNTQGIETERAAMRGEMGDNPERVIFTPYYPYGIGMDFSGSQCITIEGNGAKINCYGWMEPISIEDCVDFTVEGLTIDYPEKPFSSGKVVKVSPHDFEVQFSKERIIDDKMILGRMTFWDLQKDKLTPDVLYFPKRELLGDNRVRFHAKISPETVGQIANVLHCFHFRPAILIHRSVNTVIRNVTIHAQAGMGVVGFDSRNILLEKLEVRPAPGYYQSTNTDATHFASCDGLLRFDNCYFEAQGDDATNVHGYYHTVLTAKDNQITTKLEAPTFTHIQVIDLPRVGDRLELVNRETLEVVDTFTVQHAAEDKQMLINTLTLDRRLEIDPANYFVMNISKLPRLEFVNSVINSHLARGILVKTRDVLIENNRFNGCSNTAIHVGAESWWNEGTHSENVVIRDNVISGCGFAGTQGGASGIAFIIDAKNTRRTFLHKNIRIENNVIVGSGNLCGIYIGNTSGALLTGNTVSNCEMDVYIKSSNDIKIKKK
;
A
#
# COMPACT_ATOMS: atom_id res chain seq x y z
N MET A 1 -20.64 -34.10 -39.03
CA MET A 1 -20.65 -34.32 -37.59
C MET A 1 -20.52 -32.98 -36.92
N LYS A 2 -21.61 -32.40 -36.41
CA LYS A 2 -21.67 -31.06 -35.83
C LYS A 2 -21.25 -31.17 -34.37
N ILE A 3 -20.18 -30.51 -33.97
CA ILE A 3 -19.78 -30.35 -32.56
C ILE A 3 -20.34 -29.01 -32.10
N ASN A 4 -21.36 -29.06 -31.26
CA ASN A 4 -21.92 -27.91 -30.57
C ASN A 4 -20.97 -27.53 -29.41
N LEU A 5 -20.30 -26.38 -29.51
CA LEU A 5 -19.67 -25.73 -28.37
C LEU A 5 -20.76 -25.02 -27.56
N TRP A 6 -20.99 -25.49 -26.37
CA TRP A 6 -21.80 -24.83 -25.37
C TRP A 6 -21.06 -23.59 -24.86
N LEU A 7 -21.54 -22.42 -25.25
CA LEU A 7 -21.25 -21.18 -24.55
C LEU A 7 -22.06 -21.16 -23.26
N ALA A 8 -21.42 -21.42 -22.14
CA ALA A 8 -22.03 -21.17 -20.84
C ALA A 8 -22.06 -19.65 -20.59
N PRO A 9 -23.20 -19.02 -20.37
CA PRO A 9 -23.26 -17.64 -19.94
C PRO A 9 -22.76 -17.59 -18.50
N PHE A 10 -21.65 -16.87 -18.25
CA PHE A 10 -21.29 -16.43 -16.91
C PHE A 10 -22.40 -15.49 -16.43
N LEU A 11 -23.34 -16.02 -15.65
CA LEU A 11 -24.26 -15.22 -14.85
C LEU A 11 -23.38 -14.39 -13.90
N LEU A 12 -23.39 -13.07 -14.11
CA LEU A 12 -23.04 -12.09 -13.09
C LEU A 12 -24.05 -12.24 -11.94
N LEU A 13 -23.81 -13.15 -11.04
CA LEU A 13 -24.39 -13.07 -9.71
C LEU A 13 -23.71 -11.89 -9.03
N MET A 14 -24.37 -10.74 -9.00
CA MET A 14 -24.13 -9.71 -8.00
C MET A 14 -24.32 -10.37 -6.62
N TRP A 15 -23.27 -10.91 -6.10
CA TRP A 15 -23.21 -11.25 -4.69
C TRP A 15 -23.05 -9.91 -3.96
N SER A 16 -24.19 -9.30 -3.60
CA SER A 16 -24.22 -8.43 -2.44
C SER A 16 -23.71 -9.30 -1.30
N LEU A 17 -22.41 -9.18 -0.97
CA LEU A 17 -21.87 -9.80 0.22
C LEU A 17 -22.68 -9.28 1.40
N PRO A 18 -23.46 -10.09 2.09
CA PRO A 18 -23.97 -9.68 3.37
C PRO A 18 -22.78 -9.73 4.34
N PHE A 19 -22.07 -8.61 4.51
CA PHE A 19 -21.45 -8.33 5.78
C PHE A 19 -22.60 -8.14 6.77
N ARG A 20 -23.29 -9.24 7.10
CA ARG A 20 -24.29 -9.23 8.16
C ARG A 20 -23.51 -9.25 9.45
N ALA A 21 -23.62 -8.15 10.20
CA ALA A 21 -23.41 -8.19 11.63
C ALA A 21 -24.05 -9.48 12.19
N SER A 22 -23.27 -10.24 12.96
CA SER A 22 -23.77 -11.35 13.76
C SER A 22 -25.05 -10.86 14.45
N GLY A 23 -26.03 -11.73 14.71
CA GLY A 23 -27.33 -11.34 15.31
C GLY A 23 -27.23 -10.79 16.74
N LEU A 24 -26.13 -10.13 17.09
CA LEU A 24 -25.96 -9.37 18.32
C LEU A 24 -26.77 -8.08 18.23
N GLU A 25 -27.51 -7.77 19.29
CA GLU A 25 -28.22 -6.49 19.44
C GLU A 25 -27.19 -5.35 19.42
N GLN A 26 -27.31 -4.43 18.48
CA GLN A 26 -26.38 -3.29 18.35
C GLN A 26 -26.71 -2.25 19.42
N LYS A 27 -25.71 -1.89 20.22
CA LYS A 27 -25.80 -0.81 21.20
C LYS A 27 -25.11 0.44 20.67
N ARG A 28 -25.86 1.51 20.48
CA ARG A 28 -25.32 2.83 20.10
C ARG A 28 -24.83 3.58 21.32
N VAL A 29 -23.62 4.10 21.25
CA VAL A 29 -22.96 4.85 22.34
C VAL A 29 -22.31 6.09 21.74
N ASP A 30 -22.63 7.26 22.26
CA ASP A 30 -22.06 8.53 21.81
C ASP A 30 -20.64 8.71 22.39
N ILE A 31 -19.71 9.19 21.59
CA ILE A 31 -18.33 9.48 22.03
C ILE A 31 -18.30 10.49 23.17
N ALA A 32 -19.28 11.39 23.27
CA ALA A 32 -19.41 12.36 24.34
C ALA A 32 -19.64 11.71 25.72
N GLU A 33 -20.18 10.49 25.79
CA GLU A 33 -20.33 9.74 27.07
C GLU A 33 -18.96 9.43 27.71
N PHE A 34 -17.89 9.41 26.91
CA PHE A 34 -16.51 9.22 27.38
C PHE A 34 -15.80 10.55 27.67
N GLY A 35 -16.41 11.68 27.28
CA GLY A 35 -15.91 13.03 27.51
C GLY A 35 -15.21 13.68 26.31
N ALA A 36 -15.27 13.10 25.12
CA ALA A 36 -14.79 13.74 23.89
C ALA A 36 -15.86 14.67 23.31
N MET A 37 -15.49 15.91 23.00
CA MET A 37 -16.41 16.95 22.55
C MET A 37 -15.90 17.61 21.26
N ALA A 38 -16.69 17.54 20.20
CA ALA A 38 -16.33 18.14 18.94
C ALA A 38 -16.10 19.66 19.05
N ASN A 39 -15.04 20.17 18.45
CA ASN A 39 -14.73 21.59 18.31
C ASN A 39 -14.47 22.36 19.62
N ASP A 40 -14.19 21.71 20.73
CA ASP A 40 -13.90 22.39 22.01
C ASP A 40 -12.41 22.73 22.21
N ALA A 41 -11.56 22.37 21.25
CA ALA A 41 -10.11 22.59 21.20
C ALA A 41 -9.34 21.94 22.38
N LYS A 42 -9.95 20.97 23.10
CA LYS A 42 -9.28 20.21 24.15
C LYS A 42 -8.75 18.90 23.62
N ASP A 43 -7.87 18.30 24.42
CA ASP A 43 -7.29 16.99 24.16
C ASP A 43 -8.28 15.88 24.49
N ASP A 44 -8.77 15.20 23.44
CA ASP A 44 -9.75 14.10 23.55
C ASP A 44 -9.10 12.72 23.72
N SER A 45 -7.78 12.61 23.75
CA SER A 45 -7.04 11.34 23.67
C SER A 45 -7.48 10.33 24.72
N LYS A 46 -7.69 10.80 25.98
CA LYS A 46 -8.14 9.92 27.07
C LYS A 46 -9.59 9.43 26.86
N ALA A 47 -10.44 10.27 26.30
CA ALA A 47 -11.83 9.92 26.01
C ALA A 47 -11.92 8.92 24.85
N LEU A 48 -11.15 9.16 23.79
CA LEU A 48 -11.04 8.27 22.63
C LEU A 48 -10.48 6.89 23.04
N ALA A 49 -9.44 6.86 23.88
CA ALA A 49 -8.90 5.60 24.40
C ALA A 49 -9.92 4.83 25.29
N LYS A 50 -10.70 5.54 26.13
CA LYS A 50 -11.78 4.91 26.91
C LYS A 50 -12.88 4.36 26.02
N ALA A 51 -13.26 5.07 24.97
CA ALA A 51 -14.27 4.62 24.01
C ALA A 51 -13.80 3.35 23.27
N ALA A 52 -12.55 3.33 22.84
CA ALA A 52 -11.96 2.13 22.22
C ALA A 52 -11.93 0.95 23.21
N GLN A 53 -11.54 1.18 24.48
CA GLN A 53 -11.60 0.14 25.52
C GLN A 53 -13.06 -0.36 25.72
N TYR A 54 -14.03 0.56 25.77
CA TYR A 54 -15.43 0.17 25.90
C TYR A 54 -15.86 -0.75 24.74
N CYS A 55 -15.47 -0.44 23.51
CA CYS A 55 -15.75 -1.29 22.34
C CYS A 55 -15.13 -2.69 22.49
N ARG A 56 -13.91 -2.79 23.02
CA ARG A 56 -13.27 -4.10 23.29
C ARG A 56 -14.05 -4.93 24.29
N ASP A 57 -14.58 -4.27 25.31
CA ASP A 57 -15.30 -4.94 26.41
C ASP A 57 -16.78 -5.21 26.09
N ASN A 58 -17.33 -4.59 25.04
CA ASN A 58 -18.76 -4.65 24.68
C ASN A 58 -18.96 -4.94 23.18
N PRO A 59 -18.94 -6.20 22.76
CA PRO A 59 -19.25 -6.59 21.39
C PRO A 59 -20.62 -6.06 20.94
N GLY A 60 -20.74 -5.72 19.64
CA GLY A 60 -21.96 -5.15 19.07
C GLY A 60 -22.11 -3.64 19.27
N THR A 61 -21.07 -2.94 19.74
CA THR A 61 -21.11 -1.48 19.93
C THR A 61 -21.08 -0.74 18.59
N VAL A 62 -21.97 0.23 18.44
CA VAL A 62 -21.90 1.29 17.43
C VAL A 62 -21.42 2.56 18.14
N LEU A 63 -20.15 2.92 17.96
CA LEU A 63 -19.56 4.12 18.51
C LEU A 63 -19.85 5.31 17.59
N VAL A 64 -20.58 6.30 18.09
CA VAL A 64 -21.10 7.42 17.30
C VAL A 64 -20.32 8.69 17.61
N PHE A 65 -19.78 9.34 16.58
CA PHE A 65 -19.17 10.65 16.67
C PHE A 65 -20.14 11.74 16.23
N SER A 66 -20.13 12.88 16.88
CA SER A 66 -20.75 14.08 16.36
C SER A 66 -19.85 14.75 15.31
N PRO A 67 -20.41 15.42 14.29
CA PRO A 67 -19.60 16.16 13.30
C PRO A 67 -18.73 17.23 13.97
N GLY A 68 -17.49 17.37 13.51
CA GLY A 68 -16.55 18.38 14.00
C GLY A 68 -15.15 17.80 14.26
N ALA A 69 -14.28 18.61 14.83
CA ALA A 69 -12.88 18.26 15.04
C ALA A 69 -12.64 17.75 16.46
N TYR A 70 -11.92 16.65 16.55
CA TYR A 70 -11.41 16.03 17.79
C TYR A 70 -9.89 16.08 17.80
N ILE A 71 -9.28 16.23 18.96
CA ILE A 71 -7.83 16.30 19.12
C ILE A 71 -7.32 14.99 19.72
N LEU A 72 -6.49 14.29 18.95
CA LEU A 72 -5.83 13.05 19.35
C LEU A 72 -4.34 13.29 19.49
N LYS A 73 -3.84 13.28 20.73
CA LYS A 73 -2.41 13.38 21.08
C LYS A 73 -1.91 12.05 21.59
N ASN A 74 -0.71 11.67 21.19
CA ASN A 74 -0.04 10.51 21.76
C ASN A 74 1.37 10.90 22.22
N THR A 75 1.67 10.73 23.49
CA THR A 75 2.96 11.12 24.09
C THR A 75 4.12 10.39 23.41
N GLN A 76 4.01 9.07 23.20
CA GLN A 76 5.04 8.28 22.53
C GLN A 76 5.24 8.74 21.07
N GLY A 77 4.14 9.03 20.36
CA GLY A 77 4.20 9.54 18.99
C GLY A 77 4.84 10.92 18.90
N ILE A 78 4.56 11.81 19.85
CA ILE A 78 5.19 13.14 19.94
C ILE A 78 6.69 13.02 20.24
N GLU A 79 7.08 12.13 21.15
CA GLU A 79 8.50 11.88 21.47
C GLU A 79 9.24 11.29 20.27
N THR A 80 8.64 10.32 19.58
CA THR A 80 9.20 9.72 18.35
C THR A 80 9.40 10.77 17.26
N GLU A 81 8.39 11.58 16.97
CA GLU A 81 8.50 12.68 16.01
C GLU A 81 9.62 13.66 16.39
N ARG A 82 9.65 14.10 17.63
CA ARG A 82 10.68 15.04 18.12
C ARG A 82 12.09 14.47 18.01
N ALA A 83 12.29 13.21 18.40
CA ALA A 83 13.58 12.55 18.32
C ALA A 83 14.06 12.43 16.86
N ALA A 84 13.17 12.02 15.93
CA ALA A 84 13.46 11.97 14.51
C ALA A 84 13.80 13.36 13.97
N MET A 85 12.98 14.36 14.26
CA MET A 85 13.16 15.73 13.75
C MET A 85 14.42 16.42 14.30
N ARG A 86 14.97 15.98 15.43
CA ARG A 86 16.25 16.45 15.99
C ARG A 86 17.46 15.64 15.51
N GLY A 87 17.24 14.66 14.61
CA GLY A 87 18.32 13.77 14.15
C GLY A 87 18.84 12.79 15.22
N GLU A 88 18.13 12.61 16.32
CA GLU A 88 18.52 11.70 17.43
C GLU A 88 18.44 10.22 17.01
N MET A 89 17.71 9.92 15.92
CA MET A 89 17.60 8.59 15.33
C MET A 89 18.58 8.36 14.16
N GLY A 90 19.56 9.25 13.96
CA GLY A 90 20.53 9.17 12.85
C GLY A 90 19.97 9.64 11.52
N ASP A 91 20.68 9.35 10.43
CA ASP A 91 20.35 9.83 9.08
C ASP A 91 19.09 9.20 8.49
N ASN A 92 18.71 8.03 8.99
CA ASN A 92 17.49 7.32 8.58
C ASN A 92 16.77 6.77 9.80
N PRO A 93 15.70 7.45 10.30
CA PRO A 93 14.91 7.02 11.44
C PRO A 93 14.31 5.63 11.29
N GLU A 94 14.08 5.20 10.06
CA GLU A 94 13.46 3.90 9.76
C GLU A 94 14.28 2.74 10.32
N ARG A 95 15.62 2.86 10.32
CA ARG A 95 16.50 1.84 10.92
C ARG A 95 16.29 1.63 12.41
N VAL A 96 15.73 2.61 13.08
CA VAL A 96 15.38 2.53 14.51
C VAL A 96 13.92 2.12 14.69
N ILE A 97 13.03 2.78 13.96
CA ILE A 97 11.57 2.62 14.08
C ILE A 97 11.12 1.23 13.63
N PHE A 98 11.71 0.67 12.57
CA PHE A 98 11.37 -0.66 12.04
C PHE A 98 12.18 -1.80 12.67
N THR A 99 12.65 -1.62 13.90
CA THR A 99 13.19 -2.74 14.68
C THR A 99 12.07 -3.49 15.39
N PRO A 100 12.18 -4.81 15.58
CA PRO A 100 11.24 -5.56 16.40
C PRO A 100 11.08 -4.91 17.77
N TYR A 101 9.82 -4.81 18.23
CA TYR A 101 9.49 -4.26 19.56
C TYR A 101 9.71 -2.76 19.74
N TYR A 102 9.91 -1.97 18.69
CA TYR A 102 9.90 -0.52 18.83
C TYR A 102 8.53 -0.06 19.35
N PRO A 103 8.47 0.74 20.42
CA PRO A 103 7.21 1.18 21.00
C PRO A 103 6.55 2.23 20.10
N TYR A 104 5.35 1.94 19.63
CA TYR A 104 4.56 2.88 18.85
C TYR A 104 3.52 3.60 19.68
N GLY A 105 3.23 4.85 19.29
CA GLY A 105 2.03 5.52 19.72
C GLY A 105 0.82 4.98 18.99
N ILE A 106 -0.16 4.44 19.71
CA ILE A 106 -1.48 4.05 19.19
C ILE A 106 -2.50 5.03 19.74
N GLY A 107 -3.38 5.51 18.85
CA GLY A 107 -4.46 6.43 19.20
C GLY A 107 -5.67 5.73 19.80
N MET A 108 -6.47 5.10 18.93
CA MET A 108 -7.62 4.28 19.31
C MET A 108 -7.28 2.81 19.05
N ASP A 109 -7.08 2.05 20.11
CA ASP A 109 -6.77 0.62 20.08
C ASP A 109 -8.04 -0.21 20.25
N PHE A 110 -8.47 -0.88 19.18
CA PHE A 110 -9.64 -1.76 19.15
C PHE A 110 -9.28 -3.25 19.18
N SER A 111 -8.06 -3.61 19.54
CA SER A 111 -7.57 -5.00 19.49
C SER A 111 -8.49 -5.99 20.19
N GLY A 112 -8.86 -7.08 19.48
CA GLY A 112 -9.75 -8.13 19.99
C GLY A 112 -11.24 -7.80 19.96
N SER A 113 -11.64 -6.67 19.39
CA SER A 113 -13.05 -6.25 19.31
C SER A 113 -13.87 -7.12 18.34
N GLN A 114 -15.16 -7.26 18.61
CA GLN A 114 -16.08 -8.01 17.78
C GLN A 114 -17.35 -7.21 17.46
N CYS A 115 -17.78 -7.23 16.20
CA CYS A 115 -19.01 -6.61 15.72
C CYS A 115 -19.10 -5.11 16.06
N ILE A 116 -18.01 -4.37 15.82
CA ILE A 116 -17.94 -2.93 16.11
C ILE A 116 -18.20 -2.11 14.84
N THR A 117 -18.93 -1.03 15.00
CA THR A 117 -19.10 0.00 13.98
C THR A 117 -18.70 1.35 14.56
N ILE A 118 -17.79 2.05 13.90
CA ILE A 118 -17.49 3.45 14.17
C ILE A 118 -18.26 4.30 13.16
N GLU A 119 -19.25 5.06 13.61
CA GLU A 119 -19.98 6.04 12.81
C GLU A 119 -19.38 7.43 13.02
N GLY A 120 -18.53 7.85 12.11
CA GLY A 120 -17.81 9.12 12.19
C GLY A 120 -18.66 10.35 11.88
N ASN A 121 -19.71 10.22 11.05
CA ASN A 121 -20.63 11.31 10.70
C ASN A 121 -19.94 12.60 10.24
N GLY A 122 -18.80 12.51 9.58
CA GLY A 122 -17.98 13.66 9.17
C GLY A 122 -17.06 14.21 10.25
N ALA A 123 -16.84 13.50 11.34
CA ALA A 123 -15.86 13.86 12.35
C ALA A 123 -14.44 13.85 11.77
N LYS A 124 -13.61 14.81 12.22
CA LYS A 124 -12.21 14.94 11.87
C LYS A 124 -11.33 14.68 13.08
N ILE A 125 -10.48 13.68 12.99
CA ILE A 125 -9.47 13.36 14.01
C ILE A 125 -8.18 14.09 13.65
N ASN A 126 -7.82 15.10 14.42
CA ASN A 126 -6.57 15.84 14.31
C ASN A 126 -5.50 15.18 15.19
N CYS A 127 -4.56 14.49 14.56
CA CYS A 127 -3.49 13.76 15.22
C CYS A 127 -2.27 14.65 15.51
N TYR A 128 -1.64 14.48 16.65
CA TYR A 128 -0.41 15.15 17.05
C TYR A 128 0.63 14.13 17.53
N GLY A 129 1.77 14.17 16.88
CA GLY A 129 2.84 13.18 17.02
C GLY A 129 2.67 12.00 16.04
N TRP A 130 3.77 11.44 15.58
CA TRP A 130 3.74 10.28 14.67
C TRP A 130 3.19 9.07 15.41
N MET A 131 2.01 8.63 15.01
CA MET A 131 1.29 7.53 15.64
C MET A 131 0.52 6.70 14.62
N GLU A 132 -0.04 5.61 15.10
CA GLU A 132 -1.09 4.82 14.43
C GLU A 132 -2.45 5.27 15.01
N PRO A 133 -3.21 6.11 14.30
CA PRO A 133 -4.47 6.66 14.81
C PRO A 133 -5.52 5.61 15.15
N ILE A 134 -5.66 4.56 14.33
CA ILE A 134 -6.64 3.48 14.51
C ILE A 134 -5.96 2.13 14.34
N SER A 135 -6.01 1.29 15.37
CA SER A 135 -5.54 -0.10 15.34
C SER A 135 -6.72 -1.07 15.40
N ILE A 136 -6.82 -1.95 14.38
CA ILE A 136 -7.83 -3.00 14.24
C ILE A 136 -7.07 -4.33 14.19
N GLU A 137 -6.68 -4.84 15.37
CA GLU A 137 -5.94 -6.10 15.48
C GLU A 137 -6.79 -7.19 16.11
N ASP A 138 -6.69 -8.42 15.61
CA ASP A 138 -7.44 -9.59 16.11
C ASP A 138 -8.97 -9.33 16.18
N CYS A 139 -9.51 -8.48 15.28
CA CYS A 139 -10.93 -8.10 15.28
C CYS A 139 -11.75 -8.98 14.33
N VAL A 140 -13.05 -9.07 14.61
CA VAL A 140 -14.02 -9.75 13.76
C VAL A 140 -15.22 -8.83 13.52
N ASP A 141 -15.63 -8.67 12.25
CA ASP A 141 -16.74 -7.83 11.82
C ASP A 141 -16.60 -6.37 12.30
N PHE A 142 -15.56 -5.69 11.80
CA PHE A 142 -15.24 -4.32 12.20
C PHE A 142 -15.48 -3.33 11.06
N THR A 143 -16.21 -2.26 11.33
CA THR A 143 -16.51 -1.19 10.36
C THR A 143 -16.06 0.17 10.86
N VAL A 144 -15.36 0.93 10.00
CA VAL A 144 -15.09 2.37 10.19
C VAL A 144 -15.74 3.12 9.05
N GLU A 145 -16.59 4.08 9.36
CA GLU A 145 -17.22 4.90 8.33
C GLU A 145 -17.31 6.38 8.70
N GLY A 146 -17.19 7.25 7.68
CA GLY A 146 -17.48 8.68 7.80
C GLY A 146 -16.49 9.48 8.63
N LEU A 147 -15.22 9.06 8.74
CA LEU A 147 -14.16 9.76 9.47
C LEU A 147 -13.16 10.45 8.53
N THR A 148 -12.58 11.54 9.00
CA THR A 148 -11.38 12.15 8.40
C THR A 148 -10.22 12.07 9.39
N ILE A 149 -9.05 11.60 8.94
CA ILE A 149 -7.80 11.58 9.70
C ILE A 149 -6.86 12.62 9.09
N ASP A 150 -6.33 13.51 9.92
CA ASP A 150 -5.40 14.53 9.48
C ASP A 150 -4.37 14.87 10.57
N TYR A 151 -3.27 15.49 10.17
CA TYR A 151 -2.24 16.05 11.05
C TYR A 151 -2.20 17.56 10.84
N PRO A 152 -2.54 18.39 11.83
CA PRO A 152 -2.36 19.84 11.74
C PRO A 152 -0.90 20.21 11.47
N GLU A 153 0.05 19.58 12.17
CA GLU A 153 1.46 19.61 11.82
C GLU A 153 1.79 18.45 10.90
N LYS A 154 1.90 18.73 9.59
CA LYS A 154 2.11 17.66 8.60
C LYS A 154 3.43 16.91 8.83
N PRO A 155 3.49 15.58 8.57
CA PRO A 155 4.73 14.80 8.68
C PRO A 155 5.73 15.08 7.54
N PHE A 156 5.52 16.15 6.83
CA PHE A 156 6.37 16.69 5.76
C PHE A 156 6.41 18.22 5.84
N SER A 157 7.37 18.83 5.15
CA SER A 157 7.45 20.29 5.00
C SER A 157 7.29 20.68 3.55
N SER A 158 6.50 21.71 3.30
CA SER A 158 6.27 22.24 1.94
C SER A 158 6.85 23.65 1.79
N GLY A 159 7.43 23.92 0.64
CA GLY A 159 7.98 25.22 0.32
C GLY A 159 7.95 25.52 -1.19
N LYS A 160 8.05 26.79 -1.56
CA LYS A 160 8.10 27.20 -2.96
C LYS A 160 9.53 27.23 -3.46
N VAL A 161 9.80 26.61 -4.60
CA VAL A 161 11.09 26.75 -5.30
C VAL A 161 11.20 28.18 -5.82
N VAL A 162 12.17 28.95 -5.31
CA VAL A 162 12.32 30.38 -5.63
C VAL A 162 13.47 30.66 -6.59
N LYS A 163 14.42 29.70 -6.72
CA LYS A 163 15.56 29.81 -7.64
C LYS A 163 16.06 28.44 -8.04
N VAL A 164 16.49 28.29 -9.28
CA VAL A 164 17.21 27.12 -9.79
C VAL A 164 18.48 27.58 -10.49
N SER A 165 19.59 26.93 -10.20
CA SER A 165 20.92 27.15 -10.80
C SER A 165 21.44 25.82 -11.38
N PRO A 166 22.54 25.77 -12.14
CA PRO A 166 23.02 24.52 -12.76
C PRO A 166 23.35 23.38 -11.78
N HIS A 167 23.65 23.71 -10.52
CA HIS A 167 24.13 22.74 -9.52
C HIS A 167 23.37 22.81 -8.19
N ASP A 168 22.47 23.77 -8.01
CA ASP A 168 21.71 24.01 -6.79
C ASP A 168 20.36 24.63 -7.08
N PHE A 169 19.46 24.59 -6.09
CA PHE A 169 18.20 25.32 -6.11
C PHE A 169 17.85 25.80 -4.70
N GLU A 170 16.97 26.77 -4.60
CA GLU A 170 16.56 27.38 -3.33
C GLU A 170 15.06 27.24 -3.14
N VAL A 171 14.67 26.81 -1.95
CA VAL A 171 13.27 26.67 -1.52
C VAL A 171 12.98 27.61 -0.37
N GLN A 172 11.91 28.39 -0.48
CA GLN A 172 11.33 29.16 0.61
C GLN A 172 10.26 28.31 1.29
N PHE A 173 10.57 27.76 2.46
CA PHE A 173 9.60 26.99 3.25
C PHE A 173 8.59 27.88 3.98
N SER A 174 7.42 27.32 4.28
CA SER A 174 6.41 27.96 5.11
C SER A 174 6.94 28.18 6.54
N LYS A 175 6.30 29.09 7.29
CA LYS A 175 6.69 29.34 8.69
C LYS A 175 6.08 28.34 9.67
N GLU A 176 5.27 27.42 9.20
CA GLU A 176 4.66 26.37 10.03
C GLU A 176 5.70 25.45 10.67
N ARG A 177 6.77 25.15 9.92
CA ARG A 177 7.91 24.38 10.41
C ARG A 177 9.21 25.02 9.94
N ILE A 178 10.08 25.36 10.89
CA ILE A 178 11.41 25.90 10.57
C ILE A 178 12.35 24.74 10.26
N ILE A 179 12.96 24.78 9.09
CA ILE A 179 13.97 23.80 8.68
C ILE A 179 15.29 24.13 9.36
N ASP A 180 15.86 23.17 10.03
CA ASP A 180 17.18 23.30 10.68
C ASP A 180 18.22 22.32 10.09
N ASP A 181 19.42 22.31 10.64
CA ASP A 181 20.55 21.51 10.19
C ASP A 181 20.48 20.04 10.65
N LYS A 182 19.67 19.73 11.66
CA LYS A 182 19.52 18.40 12.26
C LYS A 182 18.35 17.61 11.68
N MET A 183 17.33 18.33 11.23
CA MET A 183 16.11 17.76 10.71
C MET A 183 16.38 16.83 9.53
N ILE A 184 15.75 15.67 9.51
CA ILE A 184 15.87 14.73 8.40
C ILE A 184 15.09 15.26 7.19
N LEU A 185 15.75 15.26 6.05
CA LEU A 185 15.18 15.56 4.75
C LEU A 185 15.34 14.31 3.88
N GLY A 186 14.42 13.39 4.00
CA GLY A 186 14.56 12.06 3.43
C GLY A 186 14.31 12.03 1.93
N ARG A 187 13.09 12.30 1.51
CA ARG A 187 12.68 12.38 0.09
C ARG A 187 12.12 13.76 -0.20
N MET A 188 12.44 14.28 -1.37
CA MET A 188 11.86 15.54 -1.86
C MET A 188 11.22 15.29 -3.20
N THR A 189 9.96 15.71 -3.33
CA THR A 189 9.16 15.71 -4.55
C THR A 189 8.75 17.12 -4.93
N PHE A 190 8.35 17.31 -6.18
CA PHE A 190 7.93 18.64 -6.65
C PHE A 190 6.57 18.56 -7.34
N TRP A 191 5.68 19.50 -7.02
CA TRP A 191 4.34 19.58 -7.58
C TRP A 191 4.20 20.80 -8.48
N ASP A 192 3.83 20.55 -9.73
CA ASP A 192 3.56 21.59 -10.73
C ASP A 192 2.16 22.17 -10.51
N LEU A 193 2.10 23.41 -10.03
CA LEU A 193 0.84 24.10 -9.73
C LEU A 193 -0.01 24.40 -10.96
N GLN A 194 0.59 24.50 -12.17
CA GLN A 194 -0.14 24.81 -13.40
C GLN A 194 -0.77 23.56 -14.00
N LYS A 195 -0.04 22.44 -13.92
CA LYS A 195 -0.48 21.15 -14.46
C LYS A 195 -1.22 20.32 -13.43
N ASP A 196 -1.23 20.78 -12.17
CA ASP A 196 -1.79 20.08 -11.02
C ASP A 196 -1.32 18.62 -10.92
N LYS A 197 0.00 18.41 -10.94
CA LYS A 197 0.61 17.08 -10.91
C LYS A 197 2.04 17.05 -10.41
N LEU A 198 2.47 15.86 -9.99
CA LEU A 198 3.86 15.57 -9.65
C LEU A 198 4.78 15.78 -10.87
N THR A 199 5.98 16.29 -10.63
CA THR A 199 7.03 16.40 -11.66
C THR A 199 7.96 15.17 -11.64
N PRO A 200 8.80 14.98 -12.70
CA PRO A 200 9.74 13.87 -12.73
C PRO A 200 10.87 13.94 -11.70
N ASP A 201 11.17 15.14 -11.19
CA ASP A 201 12.29 15.32 -10.26
C ASP A 201 11.98 14.73 -8.88
N VAL A 202 12.82 13.82 -8.41
CA VAL A 202 12.77 13.24 -7.05
C VAL A 202 14.18 13.20 -6.49
N LEU A 203 14.36 13.69 -5.28
CA LEU A 203 15.65 13.70 -4.60
C LEU A 203 15.57 12.90 -3.30
N TYR A 204 16.66 12.22 -2.98
CA TYR A 204 16.81 11.47 -1.74
C TYR A 204 17.96 12.05 -0.92
N PHE A 205 17.71 12.37 0.35
CA PHE A 205 18.68 12.92 1.30
C PHE A 205 19.52 14.07 0.73
N PRO A 206 18.88 15.13 0.16
CA PRO A 206 19.61 16.21 -0.48
C PRO A 206 20.43 17.00 0.54
N LYS A 207 21.69 17.32 0.20
CA LYS A 207 22.53 18.20 1.00
C LYS A 207 22.00 19.62 0.97
N ARG A 208 22.03 20.30 2.12
CA ARG A 208 21.43 21.64 2.30
C ARG A 208 22.37 22.65 2.91
N GLU A 209 22.07 23.91 2.68
CA GLU A 209 22.63 25.10 3.31
C GLU A 209 21.48 26.01 3.76
N LEU A 210 21.47 26.42 5.03
CA LEU A 210 20.45 27.32 5.57
C LEU A 210 20.82 28.78 5.23
N LEU A 211 19.91 29.51 4.56
CA LEU A 211 20.16 30.88 4.13
C LEU A 211 19.52 31.94 5.03
N GLY A 212 18.79 31.52 6.08
CA GLY A 212 17.98 32.40 6.92
C GLY A 212 16.53 32.53 6.43
N ASP A 213 15.64 33.06 7.27
CA ASP A 213 14.21 33.26 6.99
C ASP A 213 13.49 32.00 6.44
N ASN A 214 13.87 30.82 6.92
CA ASN A 214 13.39 29.51 6.45
C ASN A 214 13.60 29.28 4.94
N ARG A 215 14.61 29.92 4.36
CA ARG A 215 15.08 29.68 3.00
C ARG A 215 16.27 28.73 3.02
N VAL A 216 16.20 27.69 2.20
CA VAL A 216 17.20 26.61 2.16
C VAL A 216 17.68 26.42 0.74
N ARG A 217 19.00 26.34 0.56
CA ARG A 217 19.65 25.94 -0.69
C ARG A 217 19.93 24.45 -0.63
N PHE A 218 19.56 23.75 -1.69
CA PHE A 218 19.84 22.32 -1.88
C PHE A 218 20.89 22.12 -2.96
N HIS A 219 21.93 21.34 -2.67
CA HIS A 219 23.02 21.03 -3.60
C HIS A 219 22.64 19.80 -4.45
N ALA A 220 21.75 20.04 -5.41
CA ALA A 220 21.29 19.04 -6.36
C ALA A 220 20.82 19.73 -7.65
N LYS A 221 20.82 18.98 -8.75
CA LYS A 221 20.31 19.46 -10.03
C LYS A 221 18.84 19.07 -10.17
N ILE A 222 17.99 20.02 -10.50
CA ILE A 222 16.59 19.81 -10.89
C ILE A 222 16.31 20.57 -12.19
N SER A 223 15.15 20.31 -12.80
CA SER A 223 14.72 21.04 -13.99
C SER A 223 14.59 22.54 -13.72
N PRO A 224 15.07 23.45 -14.61
CA PRO A 224 14.84 24.87 -14.48
C PRO A 224 13.36 25.27 -14.43
N GLU A 225 12.49 24.48 -15.02
CA GLU A 225 11.03 24.68 -15.03
C GLU A 225 10.39 24.51 -13.64
N THR A 226 11.15 23.97 -12.66
CA THR A 226 10.68 23.76 -11.28
C THR A 226 10.55 25.08 -10.51
N VAL A 227 11.07 26.19 -10.99
CA VAL A 227 10.88 27.52 -10.36
C VAL A 227 9.39 27.84 -10.26
N GLY A 228 8.95 28.19 -9.05
CA GLY A 228 7.54 28.52 -8.77
C GLY A 228 6.69 27.34 -8.32
N GLN A 229 7.19 26.10 -8.47
CA GLN A 229 6.53 24.88 -8.03
C GLN A 229 6.67 24.66 -6.52
N ILE A 230 5.91 23.71 -5.98
CA ILE A 230 5.98 23.34 -4.57
C ILE A 230 6.93 22.16 -4.40
N ALA A 231 7.92 22.31 -3.53
CA ALA A 231 8.77 21.25 -3.03
C ALA A 231 8.15 20.68 -1.75
N ASN A 232 7.92 19.36 -1.69
CA ASN A 232 7.51 18.65 -0.50
C ASN A 232 8.67 17.80 0.00
N VAL A 233 9.04 17.96 1.26
CA VAL A 233 10.13 17.22 1.91
C VAL A 233 9.58 16.31 2.97
N LEU A 234 9.76 15.01 2.79
CA LEU A 234 9.33 13.98 3.74
C LEU A 234 10.39 13.80 4.82
N HIS A 235 9.98 13.80 6.09
CA HIS A 235 10.86 13.62 7.24
C HIS A 235 10.98 12.17 7.70
N CYS A 236 10.13 11.30 7.19
CA CYS A 236 10.15 9.86 7.34
C CYS A 236 9.51 9.24 6.09
N PHE A 237 9.93 8.07 5.63
CA PHE A 237 9.28 7.39 4.51
C PHE A 237 8.24 6.40 5.00
N HIS A 238 8.71 5.44 5.80
CA HIS A 238 7.87 4.40 6.34
C HIS A 238 7.68 4.62 7.83
N PHE A 239 6.43 4.65 8.23
CA PHE A 239 6.00 4.66 9.62
C PHE A 239 4.74 3.80 9.73
N ARG A 240 4.18 3.70 10.92
CA ARG A 240 2.90 3.02 11.12
C ARG A 240 1.80 3.68 10.27
N PRO A 241 0.81 2.91 9.78
CA PRO A 241 -0.27 3.47 8.98
C PRO A 241 -1.23 4.34 9.78
N ALA A 242 -2.09 5.08 9.08
CA ALA A 242 -3.20 5.76 9.73
C ALA A 242 -4.26 4.77 10.26
N ILE A 243 -4.48 3.67 9.53
CA ILE A 243 -5.34 2.56 9.95
C ILE A 243 -4.59 1.25 9.73
N LEU A 244 -4.36 0.49 10.79
CA LEU A 244 -3.84 -0.87 10.73
C LEU A 244 -4.97 -1.88 10.82
N ILE A 245 -4.97 -2.88 9.92
CA ILE A 245 -5.87 -4.05 9.93
C ILE A 245 -4.97 -5.28 10.04
N HIS A 246 -4.86 -5.88 11.22
CA HIS A 246 -3.94 -6.99 11.46
C HIS A 246 -4.68 -8.20 12.07
N ARG A 247 -4.46 -9.39 11.51
CA ARG A 247 -5.12 -10.65 11.93
C ARG A 247 -6.63 -10.54 12.12
N SER A 248 -7.27 -9.69 11.32
CA SER A 248 -8.69 -9.36 11.46
C SER A 248 -9.51 -9.97 10.33
N VAL A 249 -10.79 -10.17 10.60
CA VAL A 249 -11.72 -10.82 9.66
C VAL A 249 -12.93 -9.92 9.44
N ASN A 250 -13.31 -9.74 8.15
CA ASN A 250 -14.45 -8.94 7.73
C ASN A 250 -14.34 -7.48 8.17
N THR A 251 -13.32 -6.77 7.67
CA THR A 251 -13.13 -5.35 7.97
C THR A 251 -13.66 -4.48 6.83
N VAL A 252 -14.42 -3.44 7.17
CA VAL A 252 -14.96 -2.46 6.23
C VAL A 252 -14.45 -1.06 6.59
N ILE A 253 -13.80 -0.39 5.63
CA ILE A 253 -13.43 1.02 5.70
C ILE A 253 -14.27 1.74 4.64
N ARG A 254 -15.21 2.58 5.07
CA ARG A 254 -16.20 3.22 4.18
C ARG A 254 -16.23 4.73 4.39
N ASN A 255 -16.18 5.47 3.28
CA ASN A 255 -16.31 6.94 3.32
C ASN A 255 -15.34 7.58 4.34
N VAL A 256 -14.08 7.14 4.31
CA VAL A 256 -13.00 7.63 5.17
C VAL A 256 -12.03 8.44 4.33
N THR A 257 -11.58 9.58 4.87
CA THR A 257 -10.57 10.42 4.22
C THR A 257 -9.30 10.47 5.08
N ILE A 258 -8.14 10.23 4.48
CA ILE A 258 -6.82 10.36 5.11
C ILE A 258 -6.07 11.47 4.37
N HIS A 259 -5.80 12.58 5.06
CA HIS A 259 -5.13 13.74 4.48
C HIS A 259 -3.62 13.72 4.63
N ALA A 260 -3.12 13.12 5.67
CA ALA A 260 -1.67 12.99 5.91
C ALA A 260 -1.37 11.80 6.83
N GLN A 261 -0.19 11.20 6.65
CA GLN A 261 0.40 10.20 7.55
C GLN A 261 1.91 10.15 7.36
N ALA A 262 2.67 9.93 8.43
CA ALA A 262 4.12 9.78 8.38
C ALA A 262 4.58 8.49 7.68
N GLY A 263 3.69 7.53 7.54
CA GLY A 263 3.85 6.29 6.79
C GLY A 263 2.78 6.14 5.73
N MET A 264 2.07 5.01 5.75
CA MET A 264 1.03 4.63 4.80
C MET A 264 -0.38 5.04 5.29
N GLY A 265 -1.34 5.05 4.38
CA GLY A 265 -2.73 5.33 4.74
C GLY A 265 -3.38 4.13 5.45
N VAL A 266 -3.68 3.06 4.73
CA VAL A 266 -4.24 1.82 5.29
C VAL A 266 -3.29 0.66 5.03
N VAL A 267 -2.97 -0.11 6.07
CA VAL A 267 -2.21 -1.36 5.93
C VAL A 267 -3.05 -2.53 6.41
N GLY A 268 -3.16 -3.57 5.57
CA GLY A 268 -3.73 -4.86 5.92
C GLY A 268 -2.65 -5.93 5.99
N PHE A 269 -2.60 -6.68 7.09
CA PHE A 269 -1.66 -7.79 7.22
C PHE A 269 -2.33 -8.99 7.87
N ASP A 270 -2.04 -10.19 7.34
CA ASP A 270 -2.58 -11.47 7.84
C ASP A 270 -4.09 -11.42 8.13
N SER A 271 -4.84 -10.69 7.31
CA SER A 271 -6.27 -10.39 7.52
C SER A 271 -7.11 -10.92 6.37
N ARG A 272 -8.39 -11.18 6.66
CA ARG A 272 -9.31 -11.84 5.74
C ARG A 272 -10.55 -11.01 5.47
N ASN A 273 -10.96 -10.90 4.20
CA ASN A 273 -12.12 -10.15 3.73
C ASN A 273 -12.07 -8.68 4.15
N ILE A 274 -11.46 -7.86 3.31
CA ILE A 274 -11.35 -6.41 3.54
C ILE A 274 -12.08 -5.67 2.42
N LEU A 275 -12.97 -4.76 2.77
CA LEU A 275 -13.66 -3.87 1.87
C LEU A 275 -13.26 -2.41 2.13
N LEU A 276 -12.70 -1.77 1.12
CA LEU A 276 -12.44 -0.33 1.08
C LEU A 276 -13.43 0.31 0.11
N GLU A 277 -14.40 1.04 0.63
CA GLU A 277 -15.45 1.68 -0.16
C GLU A 277 -15.41 3.19 0.05
N LYS A 278 -15.22 3.96 -1.01
CA LYS A 278 -15.06 5.43 -0.94
C LYS A 278 -13.98 5.85 0.07
N LEU A 279 -12.86 5.12 0.10
CA LEU A 279 -11.67 5.55 0.82
C LEU A 279 -10.97 6.61 -0.02
N GLU A 280 -10.69 7.76 0.58
CA GLU A 280 -9.90 8.82 -0.02
C GLU A 280 -8.58 8.98 0.73
N VAL A 281 -7.44 8.83 0.03
CA VAL A 281 -6.12 9.23 0.52
C VAL A 281 -5.63 10.35 -0.38
N ARG A 282 -5.71 11.57 0.12
CA ARG A 282 -5.45 12.77 -0.68
C ARG A 282 -5.02 13.94 0.19
N PRO A 283 -4.30 14.93 -0.36
CA PRO A 283 -3.87 16.09 0.39
C PRO A 283 -5.02 16.84 1.05
N ALA A 284 -4.76 17.45 2.20
CA ALA A 284 -5.63 18.48 2.75
C ALA A 284 -5.65 19.70 1.82
N PRO A 285 -6.73 20.52 1.83
CA PRO A 285 -6.78 21.75 1.04
C PRO A 285 -5.56 22.65 1.27
N GLY A 286 -4.90 23.05 0.18
CA GLY A 286 -3.69 23.88 0.20
C GLY A 286 -2.37 23.11 0.33
N TYR A 287 -2.42 21.78 0.42
CA TYR A 287 -1.25 20.90 0.43
C TYR A 287 -1.17 20.05 -0.85
N TYR A 288 0.01 19.53 -1.14
CA TYR A 288 0.33 18.78 -2.36
C TYR A 288 1.07 17.47 -2.04
N GLN A 289 0.85 16.94 -0.86
CA GLN A 289 1.34 15.66 -0.36
C GLN A 289 0.29 15.10 0.59
N SER A 290 -0.01 13.81 0.46
CA SER A 290 -0.84 13.05 1.39
C SER A 290 0.03 12.17 2.31
N THR A 291 -0.01 10.86 2.15
CA THR A 291 0.86 9.94 2.92
C THR A 291 2.32 10.01 2.47
N ASN A 292 3.27 9.74 3.38
CA ASN A 292 4.69 9.76 3.04
C ASN A 292 5.13 8.56 2.18
N THR A 293 4.36 7.47 2.21
CA THR A 293 4.53 6.28 1.36
C THR A 293 3.20 5.89 0.71
N ASP A 294 2.88 4.61 0.62
CA ASP A 294 1.70 4.11 -0.08
C ASP A 294 0.39 4.69 0.46
N ALA A 295 -0.59 4.86 -0.41
CA ALA A 295 -1.94 5.12 0.08
C ALA A 295 -2.50 3.90 0.80
N THR A 296 -2.25 2.70 0.27
CA THR A 296 -2.65 1.43 0.91
C THR A 296 -1.64 0.31 0.63
N HIS A 297 -1.53 -0.66 1.55
CA HIS A 297 -0.60 -1.79 1.42
C HIS A 297 -1.18 -3.05 2.08
N PHE A 298 -1.20 -4.17 1.36
CA PHE A 298 -1.78 -5.42 1.84
C PHE A 298 -0.82 -6.58 1.66
N ALA A 299 -0.40 -7.17 2.77
CA ALA A 299 0.53 -8.29 2.76
C ALA A 299 -0.07 -9.51 3.46
N SER A 300 0.15 -10.70 2.91
CA SER A 300 -0.28 -11.99 3.48
C SER A 300 -1.76 -12.02 3.91
N CYS A 301 -2.63 -11.29 3.21
CA CYS A 301 -4.07 -11.33 3.40
C CYS A 301 -4.71 -12.51 2.66
N ASP A 302 -5.96 -12.83 2.98
CA ASP A 302 -6.74 -13.84 2.28
C ASP A 302 -8.22 -13.45 2.11
N GLY A 303 -9.01 -14.33 1.43
CA GLY A 303 -10.40 -14.04 1.11
C GLY A 303 -10.54 -12.96 0.03
N LEU A 304 -11.45 -12.02 0.19
CA LEU A 304 -11.67 -10.92 -0.74
C LEU A 304 -11.04 -9.63 -0.22
N LEU A 305 -10.19 -9.03 -1.04
CA LEU A 305 -9.74 -7.65 -0.90
C LEU A 305 -10.40 -6.82 -2.02
N ARG A 306 -11.30 -5.92 -1.64
CA ARG A 306 -12.04 -5.11 -2.60
C ARG A 306 -11.88 -3.62 -2.35
N PHE A 307 -11.52 -2.91 -3.41
CA PHE A 307 -11.56 -1.45 -3.51
C PHE A 307 -12.73 -1.06 -4.41
N ASP A 308 -13.60 -0.19 -3.94
CA ASP A 308 -14.74 0.29 -4.72
C ASP A 308 -14.92 1.80 -4.54
N ASN A 309 -14.88 2.53 -5.66
CA ASN A 309 -15.06 3.98 -5.68
C ASN A 309 -14.06 4.74 -4.77
N CYS A 310 -12.80 4.26 -4.69
CA CYS A 310 -11.72 4.89 -3.94
C CYS A 310 -11.04 6.01 -4.72
N TYR A 311 -10.36 6.92 -4.00
CA TYR A 311 -9.62 8.03 -4.58
C TYR A 311 -8.24 8.18 -3.92
N PHE A 312 -7.17 8.12 -4.72
CA PHE A 312 -5.79 8.23 -4.24
C PHE A 312 -5.03 9.30 -5.01
N GLU A 313 -4.31 10.18 -4.27
CA GLU A 313 -3.59 11.31 -4.85
C GLU A 313 -2.42 11.77 -3.99
N ALA A 314 -1.32 12.11 -4.64
CA ALA A 314 -0.14 12.75 -4.06
C ALA A 314 0.48 11.98 -2.87
N GLN A 315 0.34 10.66 -2.81
CA GLN A 315 1.09 9.83 -1.91
C GLN A 315 2.56 9.72 -2.36
N GLY A 316 3.44 9.45 -1.40
CA GLY A 316 4.88 9.43 -1.63
C GLY A 316 5.41 8.12 -2.21
N ASP A 317 4.55 7.14 -2.50
CA ASP A 317 4.89 5.86 -3.16
C ASP A 317 3.66 5.29 -3.89
N ASP A 318 3.48 3.95 -3.94
CA ASP A 318 2.42 3.28 -4.68
C ASP A 318 1.01 3.65 -4.15
N ALA A 319 -0.01 3.64 -5.02
CA ALA A 319 -1.38 3.80 -4.53
C ALA A 319 -1.86 2.54 -3.80
N THR A 320 -1.48 1.36 -4.28
CA THR A 320 -1.64 0.12 -3.52
C THR A 320 -0.61 -0.92 -3.93
N ASN A 321 -0.17 -1.73 -2.95
CA ASN A 321 0.64 -2.92 -3.15
C ASN A 321 -0.08 -4.12 -2.49
N VAL A 322 -0.24 -5.23 -3.23
CA VAL A 322 -0.92 -6.44 -2.74
C VAL A 322 -0.02 -7.65 -3.01
N HIS A 323 0.49 -8.26 -1.95
CA HIS A 323 1.47 -9.33 -2.07
C HIS A 323 1.43 -10.34 -0.91
N GLY A 324 2.10 -11.47 -1.07
CA GLY A 324 2.59 -12.31 0.00
C GLY A 324 4.12 -12.20 0.10
N TYR A 325 4.74 -12.97 0.97
CA TYR A 325 6.19 -12.93 1.16
C TYR A 325 6.87 -14.21 0.69
N TYR A 326 8.03 -14.05 0.05
CA TYR A 326 8.98 -15.13 -0.16
C TYR A 326 9.85 -15.28 1.09
N HIS A 327 9.67 -16.36 1.84
CA HIS A 327 10.54 -16.70 2.96
C HIS A 327 11.76 -17.49 2.48
N THR A 328 12.95 -17.07 2.86
CA THR A 328 14.18 -17.83 2.62
C THR A 328 14.15 -19.12 3.41
N VAL A 329 14.41 -20.25 2.76
CA VAL A 329 14.61 -21.54 3.43
C VAL A 329 16.03 -21.56 4.01
N LEU A 330 16.15 -21.70 5.34
CA LEU A 330 17.44 -21.76 6.02
C LEU A 330 17.96 -23.20 6.15
N THR A 331 17.06 -24.11 6.51
CA THR A 331 17.36 -25.55 6.63
C THR A 331 16.22 -26.39 6.08
N ALA A 332 16.54 -27.58 5.58
CA ALA A 332 15.57 -28.60 5.24
C ALA A 332 16.11 -29.95 5.71
N LYS A 333 15.34 -30.67 6.53
CA LYS A 333 15.69 -32.00 7.02
C LYS A 333 14.42 -32.83 7.22
N ASP A 334 14.35 -33.97 6.57
CA ASP A 334 13.18 -34.85 6.57
C ASP A 334 11.93 -34.06 6.12
N ASN A 335 10.92 -33.92 6.98
CA ASN A 335 9.71 -33.14 6.73
C ASN A 335 9.70 -31.78 7.48
N GLN A 336 10.84 -31.32 7.95
CA GLN A 336 10.95 -30.08 8.67
C GLN A 336 11.82 -29.08 7.91
N ILE A 337 11.34 -27.83 7.84
CA ILE A 337 12.11 -26.68 7.31
C ILE A 337 12.14 -25.57 8.33
N THR A 338 13.23 -24.78 8.31
CA THR A 338 13.24 -23.47 8.96
C THR A 338 13.28 -22.39 7.90
N THR A 339 12.52 -21.33 8.13
CA THR A 339 12.39 -20.23 7.18
C THR A 339 12.52 -18.89 7.86
N LYS A 340 12.95 -17.87 7.12
CA LYS A 340 13.06 -16.51 7.59
C LYS A 340 12.58 -15.54 6.52
N LEU A 341 11.86 -14.51 6.94
CA LEU A 341 11.59 -13.37 6.10
C LEU A 341 12.79 -12.42 6.16
N GLU A 342 13.61 -12.43 5.12
CA GLU A 342 14.75 -11.53 4.96
C GLU A 342 14.34 -10.34 4.12
N ALA A 343 13.54 -9.47 4.66
CA ALA A 343 13.25 -8.22 3.99
C ALA A 343 14.53 -7.35 3.98
N PRO A 344 15.01 -6.87 2.83
CA PRO A 344 16.06 -5.87 2.78
C PRO A 344 15.62 -4.57 3.42
N THR A 345 14.32 -4.37 3.53
CA THR A 345 13.68 -3.21 4.10
C THR A 345 12.33 -3.61 4.67
N PHE A 346 12.11 -3.27 5.93
CA PHE A 346 10.82 -2.94 6.55
C PHE A 346 9.68 -3.95 6.37
N THR A 347 9.52 -4.81 7.31
CA THR A 347 8.18 -5.33 7.59
C THR A 347 7.39 -4.17 8.22
N HIS A 348 6.43 -3.61 7.52
CA HIS A 348 5.64 -2.44 7.96
C HIS A 348 4.94 -2.62 9.30
N ILE A 349 4.95 -3.81 9.84
CA ILE A 349 4.30 -4.20 11.08
C ILE A 349 5.22 -4.94 12.03
N GLN A 350 6.47 -5.19 11.67
CA GLN A 350 7.48 -5.83 12.54
C GLN A 350 7.05 -7.17 13.14
N VAL A 351 6.25 -7.94 12.43
CA VAL A 351 5.83 -9.27 12.85
C VAL A 351 6.37 -10.35 11.93
N ILE A 352 6.48 -11.55 12.47
CA ILE A 352 6.80 -12.74 11.71
C ILE A 352 5.53 -13.15 10.93
N ASP A 353 5.66 -13.32 9.61
CA ASP A 353 4.62 -13.92 8.78
C ASP A 353 4.66 -15.44 8.99
N LEU A 354 3.97 -15.94 10.02
CA LEU A 354 3.95 -17.34 10.40
C LEU A 354 2.85 -18.08 9.64
N PRO A 355 3.18 -19.09 8.80
CA PRO A 355 2.19 -19.98 8.22
C PRO A 355 1.41 -20.75 9.30
N ARG A 356 0.11 -20.95 9.07
CA ARG A 356 -0.77 -21.69 9.97
C ARG A 356 -0.83 -23.17 9.59
N VAL A 357 -1.21 -24.01 10.54
CA VAL A 357 -1.51 -25.43 10.26
C VAL A 357 -2.64 -25.51 9.22
N GLY A 358 -2.41 -26.30 8.18
CA GLY A 358 -3.30 -26.41 7.02
C GLY A 358 -2.99 -25.46 5.87
N ASP A 359 -2.13 -24.45 6.06
CA ASP A 359 -1.70 -23.59 4.97
C ASP A 359 -0.94 -24.38 3.91
N ARG A 360 -1.14 -23.99 2.66
CA ARG A 360 -0.44 -24.53 1.50
C ARG A 360 0.72 -23.61 1.14
N LEU A 361 1.89 -24.21 1.00
CA LEU A 361 3.11 -23.50 0.65
C LEU A 361 3.63 -23.97 -0.70
N GLU A 362 4.06 -23.05 -1.54
CA GLU A 362 4.83 -23.35 -2.76
C GLU A 362 6.31 -23.25 -2.46
N LEU A 363 7.07 -24.25 -2.93
CA LEU A 363 8.53 -24.20 -3.00
C LEU A 363 8.93 -23.53 -4.30
N VAL A 364 9.66 -22.45 -4.21
CA VAL A 364 9.93 -21.55 -5.33
C VAL A 364 11.44 -21.42 -5.54
N ASN A 365 11.90 -21.65 -6.76
CA ASN A 365 13.31 -21.46 -7.10
C ASN A 365 13.70 -19.96 -7.02
N ARG A 366 14.76 -19.62 -6.29
CA ARG A 366 15.16 -18.24 -6.02
C ARG A 366 15.63 -17.46 -7.26
N GLU A 367 16.16 -18.14 -8.25
CA GLU A 367 16.68 -17.50 -9.45
C GLU A 367 15.62 -17.25 -10.52
N THR A 368 14.66 -18.19 -10.64
CA THR A 368 13.65 -18.17 -11.72
C THR A 368 12.25 -17.83 -11.24
N LEU A 369 11.98 -17.92 -9.96
CA LEU A 369 10.66 -17.86 -9.31
C LEU A 369 9.67 -18.93 -9.83
N GLU A 370 10.17 -19.99 -10.43
CA GLU A 370 9.35 -21.15 -10.80
C GLU A 370 8.96 -21.96 -9.56
N VAL A 371 7.71 -22.32 -9.50
CA VAL A 371 7.19 -23.24 -8.48
C VAL A 371 7.65 -24.65 -8.83
N VAL A 372 8.38 -25.29 -7.92
CA VAL A 372 8.92 -26.64 -8.12
C VAL A 372 8.15 -27.71 -7.34
N ASP A 373 7.48 -27.34 -6.25
CA ASP A 373 6.65 -28.24 -5.45
C ASP A 373 5.63 -27.45 -4.60
N THR A 374 4.66 -28.18 -4.02
CA THR A 374 3.64 -27.61 -3.12
C THR A 374 3.41 -28.58 -1.97
N PHE A 375 3.31 -28.10 -0.75
CA PHE A 375 3.10 -28.89 0.46
C PHE A 375 2.19 -28.18 1.46
N THR A 376 1.72 -28.94 2.46
CA THR A 376 0.82 -28.46 3.50
C THR A 376 1.54 -28.42 4.85
N VAL A 377 1.32 -27.36 5.62
CA VAL A 377 1.86 -27.21 6.96
C VAL A 377 1.09 -28.09 7.94
N GLN A 378 1.80 -28.99 8.65
CA GLN A 378 1.25 -29.85 9.71
C GLN A 378 1.49 -29.27 11.10
N HIS A 379 2.59 -28.54 11.28
CA HIS A 379 2.93 -27.85 12.52
C HIS A 379 3.74 -26.60 12.19
N ALA A 380 3.52 -25.53 12.94
CA ALA A 380 4.26 -24.29 12.81
C ALA A 380 4.65 -23.75 14.20
N ALA A 381 5.87 -23.28 14.33
CA ALA A 381 6.38 -22.61 15.51
C ALA A 381 7.27 -21.44 15.11
N GLU A 382 7.30 -20.39 15.94
CA GLU A 382 8.11 -19.20 15.70
C GLU A 382 9.16 -19.01 16.79
N ASP A 383 10.34 -18.58 16.40
CA ASP A 383 11.31 -17.95 17.30
C ASP A 383 11.27 -16.45 17.07
N LYS A 384 10.62 -15.74 17.99
CA LYS A 384 10.43 -14.28 17.90
C LYS A 384 11.74 -13.48 18.03
N GLN A 385 12.75 -14.02 18.71
CA GLN A 385 14.04 -13.34 18.87
C GLN A 385 14.88 -13.43 17.60
N MET A 386 14.90 -14.60 16.98
CA MET A 386 15.66 -14.85 15.76
C MET A 386 14.87 -14.52 14.49
N LEU A 387 13.56 -14.27 14.60
CA LEU A 387 12.63 -14.09 13.48
C LEU A 387 12.63 -15.31 12.52
N ILE A 388 12.59 -16.50 13.10
CA ILE A 388 12.64 -17.76 12.35
C ILE A 388 11.35 -18.54 12.57
N ASN A 389 10.78 -19.07 11.49
CA ASN A 389 9.70 -20.04 11.53
C ASN A 389 10.26 -21.45 11.41
N THR A 390 9.76 -22.38 12.22
CA THR A 390 10.00 -23.83 12.10
C THR A 390 8.71 -24.48 11.66
N LEU A 391 8.70 -25.10 10.49
CA LEU A 391 7.52 -25.71 9.88
C LEU A 391 7.72 -27.22 9.70
N THR A 392 6.73 -28.00 10.12
CA THR A 392 6.63 -29.43 9.78
C THR A 392 5.65 -29.58 8.62
N LEU A 393 6.05 -30.30 7.59
CA LEU A 393 5.33 -30.45 6.34
C LEU A 393 4.67 -31.83 6.22
N ASP A 394 3.70 -31.94 5.33
CA ASP A 394 2.99 -33.21 5.04
C ASP A 394 3.85 -34.29 4.36
N ARG A 395 5.08 -33.95 3.94
CA ARG A 395 6.04 -34.85 3.28
C ARG A 395 7.49 -34.42 3.49
N ARG A 396 8.39 -35.33 3.19
CA ARG A 396 9.84 -35.08 3.20
C ARG A 396 10.23 -34.15 2.05
N LEU A 397 11.23 -33.36 2.29
CA LEU A 397 11.85 -32.46 1.33
C LEU A 397 13.36 -32.74 1.25
N GLU A 398 13.81 -33.15 0.07
CA GLU A 398 15.24 -33.35 -0.23
C GLU A 398 15.72 -32.26 -1.17
N ILE A 399 16.11 -31.12 -0.61
CA ILE A 399 16.53 -29.94 -1.36
C ILE A 399 17.80 -29.33 -0.77
N ASP A 400 18.50 -28.55 -1.59
CA ASP A 400 19.49 -27.59 -1.09
C ASP A 400 18.77 -26.30 -0.71
N PRO A 401 18.64 -25.97 0.59
CA PRO A 401 17.84 -24.81 1.06
C PRO A 401 18.25 -23.49 0.40
N ALA A 402 19.54 -23.32 0.08
CA ALA A 402 20.06 -22.08 -0.48
C ALA A 402 19.40 -21.66 -1.81
N ASN A 403 18.80 -22.62 -2.53
CA ASN A 403 18.23 -22.41 -3.85
C ASN A 403 16.73 -22.08 -3.83
N TYR A 404 16.08 -22.04 -2.65
CA TYR A 404 14.64 -21.93 -2.60
C TYR A 404 14.11 -20.88 -1.64
N PHE A 405 12.97 -20.35 -2.02
CA PHE A 405 12.01 -19.66 -1.16
C PHE A 405 10.82 -20.56 -0.86
N VAL A 406 10.08 -20.24 0.17
CA VAL A 406 8.71 -20.71 0.39
C VAL A 406 7.75 -19.53 0.28
N MET A 407 6.61 -19.76 -0.39
CA MET A 407 5.53 -18.81 -0.54
C MET A 407 4.23 -19.38 0.03
N ASN A 408 3.58 -18.69 0.96
CA ASN A 408 2.29 -19.10 1.50
C ASN A 408 1.15 -18.70 0.56
N ILE A 409 0.65 -19.65 -0.23
CA ILE A 409 -0.44 -19.42 -1.19
C ILE A 409 -1.84 -19.47 -0.58
N SER A 410 -1.97 -19.87 0.69
CA SER A 410 -3.22 -19.70 1.44
C SER A 410 -3.47 -18.25 1.88
N LYS A 411 -2.44 -17.42 1.79
CA LYS A 411 -2.43 -16.00 2.13
C LYS A 411 -2.31 -15.12 0.88
N LEU A 412 -3.12 -15.41 -0.13
CA LEU A 412 -3.25 -14.64 -1.35
C LEU A 412 -4.72 -14.23 -1.51
N PRO A 413 -5.05 -12.94 -1.39
CA PRO A 413 -6.43 -12.51 -1.52
C PRO A 413 -6.85 -12.51 -3.00
N ARG A 414 -8.13 -12.82 -3.26
CA ARG A 414 -8.77 -12.39 -4.49
C ARG A 414 -8.84 -10.86 -4.46
N LEU A 415 -8.34 -10.21 -5.51
CA LEU A 415 -8.32 -8.75 -5.59
C LEU A 415 -9.39 -8.24 -6.56
N GLU A 416 -10.22 -7.32 -6.09
CA GLU A 416 -11.11 -6.52 -6.93
C GLU A 416 -10.80 -5.03 -6.72
N PHE A 417 -10.33 -4.35 -7.77
CA PHE A 417 -10.06 -2.91 -7.76
C PHE A 417 -10.94 -2.26 -8.82
N VAL A 418 -12.04 -1.62 -8.39
CA VAL A 418 -13.09 -1.18 -9.30
C VAL A 418 -13.53 0.27 -9.05
N ASN A 419 -14.02 0.93 -10.11
CA ASN A 419 -14.67 2.24 -10.07
C ASN A 419 -13.83 3.36 -9.41
N SER A 420 -12.53 3.21 -9.34
CA SER A 420 -11.65 4.04 -8.53
C SER A 420 -10.81 5.00 -9.37
N VAL A 421 -10.31 6.05 -8.72
CA VAL A 421 -9.46 7.07 -9.34
C VAL A 421 -8.12 7.11 -8.64
N ILE A 422 -7.07 7.02 -9.41
CA ILE A 422 -5.68 7.20 -8.95
C ILE A 422 -5.12 8.39 -9.71
N ASN A 423 -4.89 9.48 -9.01
CA ASN A 423 -4.31 10.69 -9.55
C ASN A 423 -2.80 10.76 -9.31
N SER A 424 -2.20 11.84 -9.75
CA SER A 424 -0.75 12.06 -9.76
C SER A 424 -0.11 11.79 -8.40
N HIS A 425 0.85 10.88 -8.41
CA HIS A 425 1.61 10.47 -7.23
C HIS A 425 2.96 9.85 -7.63
N LEU A 426 3.81 9.58 -6.65
CA LEU A 426 5.07 8.89 -6.87
C LEU A 426 4.82 7.37 -7.03
N ALA A 427 5.68 6.71 -7.82
CA ALA A 427 5.72 5.27 -8.11
C ALA A 427 4.51 4.72 -8.88
N ARG A 428 4.08 3.48 -8.64
CA ARG A 428 3.11 2.73 -9.45
C ARG A 428 1.68 2.96 -8.96
N GLY A 429 0.72 2.89 -9.87
CA GLY A 429 -0.69 2.96 -9.48
C GLY A 429 -1.10 1.73 -8.66
N ILE A 430 -1.10 0.57 -9.26
CA ILE A 430 -1.42 -0.71 -8.59
C ILE A 430 -0.26 -1.67 -8.76
N LEU A 431 0.18 -2.27 -7.67
CA LEU A 431 1.16 -3.33 -7.64
C LEU A 431 0.48 -4.64 -7.23
N VAL A 432 0.49 -5.63 -8.13
CA VAL A 432 -0.28 -6.87 -7.99
C VAL A 432 0.63 -8.08 -7.94
N LYS A 433 0.63 -8.79 -6.83
CA LYS A 433 1.37 -10.03 -6.62
C LYS A 433 0.46 -11.07 -5.95
N THR A 434 -0.75 -11.23 -6.50
CA THR A 434 -1.77 -12.18 -6.05
C THR A 434 -2.47 -12.84 -7.24
N ARG A 435 -3.42 -13.73 -6.99
CA ARG A 435 -4.18 -14.49 -7.99
C ARG A 435 -5.66 -14.14 -7.92
N ASP A 436 -6.42 -14.45 -9.00
CA ASP A 436 -7.84 -14.13 -9.11
C ASP A 436 -8.11 -12.62 -9.00
N VAL A 437 -7.68 -11.86 -10.02
CA VAL A 437 -7.63 -10.41 -10.01
C VAL A 437 -8.61 -9.80 -11.00
N LEU A 438 -9.38 -8.81 -10.57
CA LEU A 438 -10.20 -7.94 -11.40
C LEU A 438 -9.83 -6.48 -11.18
N ILE A 439 -9.39 -5.79 -12.26
CA ILE A 439 -9.15 -4.35 -12.28
C ILE A 439 -10.03 -3.74 -13.36
N GLU A 440 -11.12 -3.07 -12.94
CA GLU A 440 -12.19 -2.68 -13.85
C GLU A 440 -12.70 -1.26 -13.61
N ASN A 441 -12.95 -0.55 -14.72
CA ASN A 441 -13.61 0.77 -14.71
C ASN A 441 -12.90 1.82 -13.84
N ASN A 442 -11.56 1.81 -13.84
CA ASN A 442 -10.74 2.75 -13.08
C ASN A 442 -10.15 3.84 -13.97
N ARG A 443 -9.77 4.95 -13.35
CA ARG A 443 -9.03 6.03 -13.98
C ARG A 443 -7.67 6.20 -13.31
N PHE A 444 -6.60 6.11 -14.12
CA PHE A 444 -5.23 6.38 -13.71
C PHE A 444 -4.75 7.63 -14.43
N ASN A 445 -4.32 8.62 -13.68
CA ASN A 445 -3.94 9.91 -14.23
C ASN A 445 -2.62 10.40 -13.63
N GLY A 446 -1.50 10.17 -14.33
CA GLY A 446 -0.21 10.72 -13.94
C GLY A 446 0.48 9.99 -12.78
N CYS A 447 0.39 8.68 -12.69
CA CYS A 447 1.34 7.89 -11.87
C CYS A 447 2.75 8.11 -12.41
N SER A 448 3.73 8.38 -11.55
CA SER A 448 5.09 8.65 -12.04
C SER A 448 5.72 7.44 -12.74
N ASN A 449 5.34 6.23 -12.32
CA ASN A 449 5.71 4.97 -12.96
C ASN A 449 4.51 4.33 -13.68
N THR A 450 4.64 3.07 -14.09
CA THR A 450 3.59 2.28 -14.76
C THR A 450 2.30 2.25 -13.92
N ALA A 451 1.14 2.45 -14.56
CA ALA A 451 -0.14 2.52 -13.84
C ALA A 451 -0.51 1.19 -13.15
N ILE A 452 -0.38 0.06 -13.86
CA ILE A 452 -0.71 -1.27 -13.34
C ILE A 452 0.50 -2.18 -13.54
N HIS A 453 1.16 -2.55 -12.46
CA HIS A 453 2.27 -3.50 -12.47
C HIS A 453 1.83 -4.83 -11.84
N VAL A 454 1.91 -5.89 -12.62
CA VAL A 454 1.56 -7.26 -12.21
C VAL A 454 2.81 -8.11 -12.20
N GLY A 455 3.24 -8.56 -11.02
CA GLY A 455 4.39 -9.48 -10.95
C GLY A 455 5.18 -9.42 -9.64
N ALA A 456 5.88 -10.51 -9.41
CA ALA A 456 6.72 -10.70 -8.23
C ALA A 456 8.02 -9.90 -8.30
N GLU A 457 8.48 -9.41 -7.15
CA GLU A 457 9.73 -8.70 -6.97
C GLU A 457 10.59 -9.42 -5.92
N SER A 458 11.49 -10.30 -6.39
CA SER A 458 12.32 -11.13 -5.50
C SER A 458 13.28 -10.31 -4.63
N TRP A 459 13.69 -9.14 -5.11
CA TRP A 459 14.55 -8.23 -4.37
C TRP A 459 13.91 -7.75 -3.06
N TRP A 460 12.59 -7.53 -3.09
CA TRP A 460 11.81 -7.12 -1.92
C TRP A 460 11.25 -8.30 -1.13
N ASN A 461 11.53 -9.55 -1.56
CA ASN A 461 10.88 -10.76 -1.09
C ASN A 461 9.35 -10.74 -1.22
N GLU A 462 8.82 -10.01 -2.18
CA GLU A 462 7.40 -9.89 -2.43
C GLU A 462 6.95 -10.80 -3.57
N GLY A 463 6.03 -11.70 -3.30
CA GLY A 463 5.48 -12.71 -4.20
C GLY A 463 3.97 -12.59 -4.31
N THR A 464 3.39 -13.13 -5.30
CA THR A 464 3.84 -14.18 -6.23
C THR A 464 3.60 -13.77 -7.69
N HIS A 465 3.79 -14.70 -8.64
CA HIS A 465 3.23 -14.57 -9.99
C HIS A 465 1.71 -14.60 -9.95
N SER A 466 1.07 -13.98 -10.94
CA SER A 466 -0.39 -13.85 -10.98
C SER A 466 -1.03 -14.79 -11.98
N GLU A 467 -2.21 -15.31 -11.62
CA GLU A 467 -3.05 -16.16 -12.44
C GLU A 467 -4.50 -15.65 -12.41
N ASN A 468 -5.27 -15.89 -13.48
CA ASN A 468 -6.67 -15.47 -13.60
C ASN A 468 -6.84 -13.95 -13.43
N VAL A 469 -6.14 -13.18 -14.26
CA VAL A 469 -6.16 -11.71 -14.18
C VAL A 469 -7.03 -11.13 -15.29
N VAL A 470 -7.97 -10.27 -14.92
CA VAL A 470 -8.79 -9.47 -15.83
C VAL A 470 -8.55 -7.99 -15.58
N ILE A 471 -8.06 -7.28 -16.60
CA ILE A 471 -7.88 -5.83 -16.58
C ILE A 471 -8.71 -5.25 -17.71
N ARG A 472 -9.82 -4.55 -17.38
CA ARG A 472 -10.74 -4.10 -18.41
C ARG A 472 -11.38 -2.76 -18.15
N ASP A 473 -11.77 -2.10 -19.25
CA ASP A 473 -12.55 -0.86 -19.21
C ASP A 473 -11.91 0.28 -18.40
N ASN A 474 -10.56 0.26 -18.27
CA ASN A 474 -9.81 1.29 -17.55
C ASN A 474 -9.35 2.41 -18.51
N VAL A 475 -9.25 3.63 -17.98
CA VAL A 475 -8.68 4.78 -18.67
C VAL A 475 -7.36 5.15 -17.97
N ILE A 476 -6.26 5.07 -18.70
CA ILE A 476 -4.90 5.34 -18.19
C ILE A 476 -4.32 6.48 -19.00
N SER A 477 -3.88 7.55 -18.34
CA SER A 477 -3.31 8.72 -19.04
C SER A 477 -2.11 9.29 -18.30
N GLY A 478 -1.08 9.65 -19.06
CA GLY A 478 0.09 10.37 -18.56
C GLY A 478 0.91 9.65 -17.50
N CYS A 479 0.81 8.32 -17.39
CA CYS A 479 1.61 7.52 -16.48
C CYS A 479 2.97 7.16 -17.07
N GLY A 480 3.94 6.78 -16.22
CA GLY A 480 5.27 6.34 -16.63
C GLY A 480 6.22 7.47 -17.01
N PHE A 481 5.96 8.71 -16.60
CA PHE A 481 6.77 9.87 -16.99
C PHE A 481 8.13 9.95 -16.26
N ALA A 482 8.30 9.28 -15.12
CA ALA A 482 9.54 9.24 -14.34
C ALA A 482 10.16 7.83 -14.25
N GLY A 483 9.49 6.82 -14.78
CA GLY A 483 9.98 5.44 -14.84
C GLY A 483 8.89 4.46 -15.25
N THR A 484 9.30 3.31 -15.80
CA THR A 484 8.36 2.30 -16.26
C THR A 484 8.88 0.90 -16.02
N GLN A 485 7.99 -0.01 -15.70
CA GLN A 485 8.26 -1.45 -15.70
C GLN A 485 8.16 -1.96 -17.15
N GLY A 486 9.23 -2.58 -17.63
CA GLY A 486 9.30 -3.09 -19.00
C GLY A 486 9.14 -2.04 -20.13
N GLY A 487 9.20 -0.74 -19.81
CA GLY A 487 8.92 0.33 -20.76
C GLY A 487 7.44 0.68 -20.92
N ALA A 488 6.54 0.12 -20.12
CA ALA A 488 5.10 0.29 -20.25
C ALA A 488 4.57 1.49 -19.43
N SER A 489 3.83 2.37 -20.07
CA SER A 489 3.10 3.42 -19.37
C SER A 489 1.87 2.90 -18.63
N GLY A 490 1.12 1.98 -19.26
CA GLY A 490 -0.18 1.51 -18.78
C GLY A 490 -0.10 0.24 -17.93
N ILE A 491 0.16 -0.88 -18.56
CA ILE A 491 0.05 -2.21 -17.96
C ILE A 491 1.34 -2.99 -18.19
N ALA A 492 1.94 -3.53 -17.14
CA ALA A 492 3.12 -4.39 -17.24
C ALA A 492 2.92 -5.71 -16.49
N PHE A 493 3.11 -6.82 -17.19
CA PHE A 493 3.31 -8.15 -16.60
C PHE A 493 4.82 -8.43 -16.62
N ILE A 494 5.43 -8.56 -15.46
CA ILE A 494 6.87 -8.74 -15.35
C ILE A 494 7.23 -9.51 -14.07
N ILE A 495 8.27 -10.31 -14.16
CA ILE A 495 8.87 -10.97 -12.99
C ILE A 495 10.26 -10.38 -12.78
N ASP A 496 10.48 -9.78 -11.62
CA ASP A 496 11.79 -9.29 -11.22
C ASP A 496 12.53 -10.36 -10.41
N ALA A 497 13.37 -11.13 -11.12
CA ALA A 497 14.24 -12.16 -10.56
C ALA A 497 15.52 -12.28 -11.38
N LYS A 498 16.50 -12.99 -10.83
CA LYS A 498 17.85 -13.06 -11.40
C LYS A 498 17.89 -13.67 -12.80
N ASN A 499 17.05 -14.66 -13.08
CA ASN A 499 17.01 -15.38 -14.36
C ASN A 499 15.59 -15.74 -14.80
N THR A 500 14.95 -14.84 -15.54
CA THR A 500 13.55 -15.01 -15.99
C THR A 500 13.40 -15.21 -17.51
N ARG A 501 14.51 -15.44 -18.24
CA ARG A 501 14.47 -15.44 -19.72
C ARG A 501 13.60 -16.52 -20.35
N ARG A 502 13.31 -17.62 -19.64
CA ARG A 502 12.55 -18.77 -20.15
C ARG A 502 11.40 -19.19 -19.22
N THR A 503 11.02 -18.33 -18.28
CA THR A 503 9.94 -18.62 -17.34
C THR A 503 8.63 -18.05 -17.85
N PHE A 504 7.54 -18.83 -17.74
CA PHE A 504 6.19 -18.47 -18.18
C PHE A 504 5.25 -18.60 -16.98
N LEU A 505 5.36 -17.65 -16.07
CA LEU A 505 4.77 -17.77 -14.73
C LEU A 505 3.34 -17.22 -14.66
N HIS A 506 3.09 -16.06 -15.29
CA HIS A 506 1.74 -15.51 -15.32
C HIS A 506 0.85 -16.34 -16.27
N LYS A 507 -0.39 -16.62 -15.85
CA LYS A 507 -1.31 -17.47 -16.60
C LYS A 507 -2.73 -16.92 -16.67
N ASN A 508 -3.43 -17.25 -17.75
CA ASN A 508 -4.84 -16.90 -17.94
C ASN A 508 -5.13 -15.40 -17.76
N ILE A 509 -4.52 -14.59 -18.64
CA ILE A 509 -4.57 -13.14 -18.57
C ILE A 509 -5.55 -12.60 -19.62
N ARG A 510 -6.40 -11.66 -19.24
CA ARG A 510 -7.32 -10.93 -20.14
C ARG A 510 -7.14 -9.43 -19.94
N ILE A 511 -6.84 -8.72 -21.03
CA ILE A 511 -6.70 -7.26 -21.06
C ILE A 511 -7.65 -6.73 -22.12
N GLU A 512 -8.73 -6.06 -21.69
CA GLU A 512 -9.88 -5.81 -22.58
C GLU A 512 -10.35 -4.35 -22.50
N ASN A 513 -10.57 -3.72 -23.64
CA ASN A 513 -11.22 -2.40 -23.78
C ASN A 513 -10.55 -1.27 -22.96
N ASN A 514 -9.28 -1.38 -22.60
CA ASN A 514 -8.60 -0.28 -21.91
C ASN A 514 -8.19 0.82 -22.89
N VAL A 515 -8.26 2.06 -22.45
CA VAL A 515 -7.78 3.23 -23.19
C VAL A 515 -6.51 3.73 -22.51
N ILE A 516 -5.37 3.69 -23.21
CA ILE A 516 -4.06 4.05 -22.70
C ILE A 516 -3.49 5.20 -23.52
N VAL A 517 -3.24 6.34 -22.86
CA VAL A 517 -2.51 7.48 -23.43
C VAL A 517 -1.19 7.61 -22.67
N GLY A 518 -0.10 7.16 -23.27
CA GLY A 518 1.22 7.14 -22.64
C GLY A 518 1.87 8.52 -22.56
N SER A 519 3.12 8.53 -22.11
CA SER A 519 3.97 9.73 -21.97
C SER A 519 5.21 9.66 -22.88
N GLY A 520 5.07 9.04 -24.07
CA GLY A 520 6.21 8.80 -24.98
C GLY A 520 7.02 7.56 -24.63
N ASN A 521 6.41 6.59 -23.92
CA ASN A 521 7.06 5.35 -23.47
C ASN A 521 7.20 4.34 -24.60
N LEU A 522 8.01 3.29 -24.40
CA LEU A 522 8.19 2.19 -25.36
C LEU A 522 6.86 1.52 -25.75
N CYS A 523 5.99 1.25 -24.77
CA CYS A 523 4.70 0.62 -25.05
C CYS A 523 3.61 1.06 -24.06
N GLY A 524 2.35 0.83 -24.48
CA GLY A 524 1.21 0.95 -23.57
C GLY A 524 1.07 -0.26 -22.68
N ILE A 525 1.32 -1.47 -23.21
CA ILE A 525 1.18 -2.75 -22.53
C ILE A 525 2.44 -3.59 -22.75
N TYR A 526 3.04 -4.04 -21.66
CA TYR A 526 4.16 -4.98 -21.65
C TYR A 526 3.70 -6.35 -21.14
N ILE A 527 3.93 -7.40 -21.96
CA ILE A 527 3.60 -8.78 -21.59
C ILE A 527 4.90 -9.57 -21.47
N GLY A 528 5.34 -9.76 -20.24
CA GLY A 528 6.53 -10.55 -19.89
C GLY A 528 6.18 -11.77 -19.06
N ASN A 529 6.99 -12.83 -19.19
CA ASN A 529 6.92 -14.05 -18.37
C ASN A 529 5.51 -14.68 -18.27
N THR A 530 4.74 -14.61 -19.36
CA THR A 530 3.32 -14.98 -19.41
C THR A 530 3.09 -16.16 -20.33
N SER A 531 2.23 -17.10 -19.90
CA SER A 531 1.69 -18.17 -20.71
C SER A 531 0.17 -18.05 -20.80
N GLY A 532 -0.35 -17.75 -22.00
CA GLY A 532 -1.78 -17.57 -22.23
C GLY A 532 -2.31 -16.19 -21.85
N ALA A 533 -2.35 -15.27 -22.83
CA ALA A 533 -3.00 -13.97 -22.65
C ALA A 533 -3.89 -13.63 -23.86
N LEU A 534 -5.03 -13.01 -23.59
CA LEU A 534 -5.94 -12.45 -24.58
C LEU A 534 -6.03 -10.93 -24.41
N LEU A 535 -5.58 -10.19 -25.42
CA LEU A 535 -5.71 -8.74 -25.50
C LEU A 535 -6.75 -8.40 -26.55
N THR A 536 -7.80 -7.67 -26.18
CA THR A 536 -8.90 -7.37 -27.09
C THR A 536 -9.44 -5.96 -26.88
N GLY A 537 -9.68 -5.22 -27.94
CA GLY A 537 -10.36 -3.91 -27.87
C GLY A 537 -9.59 -2.80 -27.17
N ASN A 538 -8.32 -3.01 -26.80
CA ASN A 538 -7.51 -1.97 -26.17
C ASN A 538 -7.11 -0.90 -27.21
N THR A 539 -7.08 0.34 -26.78
CA THR A 539 -6.60 1.49 -27.57
C THR A 539 -5.38 2.08 -26.88
N VAL A 540 -4.28 2.18 -27.60
CA VAL A 540 -3.01 2.77 -27.10
C VAL A 540 -2.63 3.94 -28.01
N SER A 541 -2.15 5.01 -27.40
CA SER A 541 -1.63 6.19 -28.09
C SER A 541 -0.50 6.84 -27.30
N ASN A 542 0.30 7.66 -27.96
CA ASN A 542 1.46 8.34 -27.38
C ASN A 542 2.47 7.37 -26.73
N CYS A 543 2.68 6.21 -27.39
CA CYS A 543 3.72 5.22 -27.12
C CYS A 543 4.36 4.84 -28.45
N GLU A 544 5.60 4.30 -28.44
CA GLU A 544 6.27 3.84 -29.65
C GLU A 544 5.54 2.63 -30.26
N MET A 545 4.94 1.77 -29.42
CA MET A 545 4.12 0.63 -29.82
C MET A 545 2.97 0.36 -28.87
N ASP A 546 1.93 -0.31 -29.35
CA ASP A 546 0.77 -0.66 -28.52
C ASP A 546 1.13 -1.69 -27.46
N VAL A 547 1.77 -2.79 -27.88
CA VAL A 547 2.09 -3.96 -27.06
C VAL A 547 3.51 -4.42 -27.30
N TYR A 548 4.27 -4.65 -26.24
CA TYR A 548 5.58 -5.30 -26.30
C TYR A 548 5.53 -6.65 -25.59
N ILE A 549 6.02 -7.71 -26.25
CA ILE A 549 5.98 -9.09 -25.73
C ILE A 549 7.41 -9.59 -25.57
N LYS A 550 7.73 -10.13 -24.38
CA LYS A 550 9.04 -10.71 -24.06
C LYS A 550 8.90 -11.94 -23.17
N SER A 551 9.67 -13.00 -23.46
CA SER A 551 9.67 -14.24 -22.64
C SER A 551 8.25 -14.76 -22.34
N SER A 552 7.40 -14.81 -23.35
CA SER A 552 5.98 -15.19 -23.21
C SER A 552 5.52 -16.05 -24.39
N ASN A 553 4.48 -16.86 -24.19
CA ASN A 553 3.89 -17.72 -25.21
C ASN A 553 2.35 -17.67 -25.18
N ASP A 554 1.71 -18.18 -26.22
CA ASP A 554 0.25 -18.21 -26.39
C ASP A 554 -0.44 -16.85 -26.14
N ILE A 555 0.14 -15.79 -26.73
CA ILE A 555 -0.40 -14.44 -26.64
C ILE A 555 -1.28 -14.15 -27.86
N LYS A 556 -2.56 -13.86 -27.64
CA LYS A 556 -3.55 -13.54 -28.68
C LYS A 556 -3.95 -12.08 -28.61
N ILE A 557 -3.71 -11.34 -29.71
CA ILE A 557 -4.12 -9.94 -29.84
C ILE A 557 -5.21 -9.85 -30.90
N LYS A 558 -6.38 -9.35 -30.49
CA LYS A 558 -7.51 -9.07 -31.40
C LYS A 558 -7.72 -7.57 -31.47
N LYS A 559 -7.47 -6.97 -32.62
CA LYS A 559 -7.88 -5.59 -32.90
C LYS A 559 -9.41 -5.52 -33.02
N LYS A 560 -9.98 -4.38 -32.65
CA LYS A 560 -11.40 -4.08 -32.89
C LYS A 560 -11.72 -4.14 -34.36
#